data_82471dbb0c283b7666bde4b8740ea1b1
#
_entry.id   82471dbb0c283b7666bde4b8740ea1b1
#
_cell.length_a   1.000
_cell.length_b   1.000
_cell.length_c   1.000
_cell.angle_alpha   90.00
_cell.angle_beta   90.00
_cell.angle_gamma   90.00
#
_symmetry.space_group_name_H-M   'P 1'
#
loop_
_entity.id
_entity.type
_entity.pdbx_description
1 polymer ?
#
loop_
_entity_poly.entity_id
_entity_poly.type
_entity_poly.pdbx_seq_one_letter_code
_entity_poly.pdbx_strand_id
1 'polypeptide(L)'
;MSLGAHQLSWTRWILEGKKYLTVPEQTQLEQKIGAWSTGELIDAATYLLAGLKAAGCYTEFMDQTMGALHPVDRTFRDALQKIWRAGDLIATTNYDLQLEETVGSTGISYTTPADILSVIRGKTENKVIHLHGRYDRENGIDDIIADGPQYQSILDNSGAQFIQNLLSTYPIVIVGCGGTVEDPNLAGFLSFAMEKLGTSDIPYFYLMKKGDTAPQLPGNAVMIYYGEDYGDLPQFL
;
A
#
# COMPACT_ATOMS: atom_id res chain seq x y z
N MET A 1 -4.39 1.78 -3.29
CA MET A 1 -5.83 1.85 -3.60
C MET A 1 -6.16 3.20 -4.19
N SER A 2 -6.49 3.27 -5.47
CA SER A 2 -6.78 4.54 -6.17
C SER A 2 -8.28 4.83 -6.24
N LEU A 3 -9.03 4.47 -5.19
CA LEU A 3 -10.47 4.61 -5.16
C LEU A 3 -10.86 6.09 -5.01
N GLY A 4 -11.34 6.68 -6.09
CA GLY A 4 -11.87 8.04 -6.11
C GLY A 4 -10.83 9.16 -6.11
N ALA A 5 -9.56 8.87 -5.95
CA ALA A 5 -8.47 9.77 -6.26
C ALA A 5 -7.79 9.30 -7.55
N HIS A 6 -7.43 10.19 -8.45
CA HIS A 6 -6.75 9.86 -9.71
C HIS A 6 -5.32 9.35 -9.49
N GLN A 7 -5.13 8.48 -8.50
CA GLN A 7 -3.84 7.92 -8.15
C GLN A 7 -3.35 6.95 -9.23
N LEU A 8 -2.06 6.94 -9.43
CA LEU A 8 -1.41 6.07 -10.40
C LEU A 8 -1.39 4.63 -9.87
N SER A 9 -1.78 3.66 -10.71
CA SER A 9 -1.39 2.28 -10.47
C SER A 9 0.13 2.15 -10.57
N TRP A 10 0.72 1.09 -10.00
CA TRP A 10 2.15 0.80 -10.14
C TRP A 10 2.63 0.86 -11.58
N THR A 11 1.89 0.23 -12.48
CA THR A 11 2.14 0.27 -13.91
C THR A 11 2.19 1.69 -14.46
N ARG A 12 1.18 2.50 -14.14
CA ARG A 12 1.13 3.89 -14.60
C ARG A 12 2.22 4.74 -13.96
N TRP A 13 2.54 4.53 -12.69
CA TRP A 13 3.62 5.21 -11.99
C TRP A 13 4.98 4.95 -12.67
N ILE A 14 5.28 3.70 -13.01
CA ILE A 14 6.49 3.34 -13.77
C ILE A 14 6.50 4.02 -15.15
N LEU A 15 5.38 3.99 -15.87
CA LEU A 15 5.28 4.63 -17.20
C LEU A 15 5.40 6.16 -17.12
N GLU A 16 4.88 6.81 -16.10
CA GLU A 16 5.06 8.24 -15.86
C GLU A 16 6.53 8.60 -15.59
N GLY A 17 7.25 7.77 -14.88
CA GLY A 17 8.69 7.98 -14.64
C GLY A 17 9.55 7.82 -15.87
N LYS A 18 9.10 7.06 -16.86
CA LYS A 18 9.82 6.84 -18.13
C LYS A 18 10.23 8.14 -18.81
N LYS A 19 9.42 9.19 -18.78
CA LYS A 19 9.68 10.48 -19.43
C LYS A 19 10.95 11.19 -18.93
N TYR A 20 11.45 10.83 -17.76
CA TYR A 20 12.68 11.39 -17.16
C TYR A 20 13.95 10.62 -17.57
N LEU A 21 13.82 9.50 -18.23
CA LEU A 21 14.91 8.65 -18.67
C LEU A 21 15.36 9.02 -20.10
N THR A 22 16.62 8.74 -20.43
CA THR A 22 17.12 8.84 -21.81
C THR A 22 16.46 7.80 -22.71
N VAL A 23 16.45 8.01 -24.02
CA VAL A 23 15.85 7.08 -25.01
C VAL A 23 16.36 5.64 -24.87
N PRO A 24 17.69 5.38 -24.70
CA PRO A 24 18.17 4.02 -24.46
C PRO A 24 17.61 3.40 -23.17
N GLU A 25 17.53 4.19 -22.08
CA GLU A 25 17.00 3.73 -20.80
C GLU A 25 15.51 3.46 -20.88
N GLN A 26 14.74 4.27 -21.61
CA GLN A 26 13.32 4.02 -21.85
C GLN A 26 13.11 2.67 -22.55
N THR A 27 13.93 2.36 -23.56
CA THR A 27 13.87 1.07 -24.27
C THR A 27 14.21 -0.09 -23.34
N GLN A 28 15.22 0.06 -22.48
CA GLN A 28 15.57 -0.97 -21.50
C GLN A 28 14.48 -1.16 -20.44
N LEU A 29 13.84 -0.09 -19.98
CA LEU A 29 12.71 -0.17 -19.07
C LEU A 29 11.55 -0.95 -19.71
N GLU A 30 11.22 -0.66 -20.96
CA GLU A 30 10.15 -1.36 -21.70
C GLU A 30 10.43 -2.87 -21.85
N GLN A 31 11.68 -3.25 -22.02
CA GLN A 31 12.08 -4.66 -22.12
C GLN A 31 11.91 -5.43 -20.81
N LYS A 32 11.90 -4.73 -19.66
CA LYS A 32 11.67 -5.34 -18.35
C LYS A 32 10.19 -5.60 -18.06
N ILE A 33 9.32 -4.98 -18.83
CA ILE A 33 7.88 -5.02 -18.63
C ILE A 33 7.28 -5.99 -19.64
N GLY A 34 7.01 -7.22 -19.23
CA GLY A 34 6.34 -8.24 -20.06
C GLY A 34 4.85 -8.35 -19.72
N ALA A 35 4.53 -9.25 -18.82
CA ALA A 35 3.15 -9.52 -18.37
C ALA A 35 2.70 -8.67 -17.19
N TRP A 36 3.51 -7.72 -16.73
CA TRP A 36 3.24 -6.92 -15.52
C TRP A 36 3.04 -7.74 -14.24
N SER A 37 3.74 -8.87 -14.13
CA SER A 37 3.80 -9.62 -12.87
C SER A 37 4.44 -8.76 -11.77
N THR A 38 4.17 -9.09 -10.51
CA THR A 38 4.74 -8.37 -9.36
C THR A 38 6.27 -8.31 -9.40
N GLY A 39 6.93 -9.41 -9.79
CA GLY A 39 8.39 -9.44 -9.95
C GLY A 39 8.88 -8.47 -11.03
N GLU A 40 8.23 -8.45 -12.19
CA GLU A 40 8.57 -7.52 -13.28
C GLU A 40 8.33 -6.06 -12.89
N LEU A 41 7.28 -5.78 -12.12
CA LEU A 41 7.00 -4.44 -11.59
C LEU A 41 8.10 -3.97 -10.63
N ILE A 42 8.57 -4.84 -9.73
CA ILE A 42 9.66 -4.54 -8.80
C ILE A 42 10.97 -4.31 -9.56
N ASP A 43 11.28 -5.15 -10.55
CA ASP A 43 12.48 -5.00 -11.39
C ASP A 43 12.44 -3.71 -12.23
N ALA A 44 11.29 -3.38 -12.78
CA ALA A 44 11.09 -2.15 -13.54
C ALA A 44 11.18 -0.92 -12.64
N ALA A 45 10.59 -0.95 -11.45
CA ALA A 45 10.70 0.12 -10.47
C ALA A 45 12.16 0.31 -9.99
N THR A 46 12.88 -0.79 -9.74
CA THR A 46 14.31 -0.75 -9.38
C THR A 46 15.12 -0.03 -10.46
N TYR A 47 14.90 -0.39 -11.73
CA TYR A 47 15.58 0.23 -12.84
C TYR A 47 15.21 1.72 -12.99
N LEU A 48 13.92 2.04 -12.92
CA LEU A 48 13.43 3.41 -12.99
C LEU A 48 14.03 4.28 -11.90
N LEU A 49 13.93 3.86 -10.64
CA LEU A 49 14.41 4.65 -9.50
C LEU A 49 15.92 4.90 -9.54
N ALA A 50 16.69 3.90 -9.99
CA ALA A 50 18.13 4.08 -10.23
C ALA A 50 18.39 5.13 -11.29
N GLY A 51 17.68 5.10 -12.42
CA GLY A 51 17.80 6.08 -13.50
C GLY A 51 17.40 7.49 -13.06
N LEU A 52 16.28 7.62 -12.32
CA LEU A 52 15.84 8.91 -11.79
C LEU A 52 16.84 9.52 -10.80
N LYS A 53 17.43 8.72 -9.92
CA LYS A 53 18.49 9.16 -9.00
C LYS A 53 19.74 9.60 -9.76
N ALA A 54 20.17 8.84 -10.77
CA ALA A 54 21.32 9.19 -11.60
C ALA A 54 21.10 10.48 -12.40
N ALA A 55 19.88 10.72 -12.89
CA ALA A 55 19.49 11.93 -13.61
C ALA A 55 19.23 13.15 -12.70
N GLY A 56 19.19 12.96 -11.37
CA GLY A 56 18.84 14.02 -10.41
C GLY A 56 17.34 14.42 -10.42
N CYS A 57 16.48 13.62 -11.04
CA CYS A 57 15.04 13.89 -11.20
C CYS A 57 14.17 13.15 -10.19
N TYR A 58 14.77 12.36 -9.29
CA TYR A 58 14.04 11.52 -8.34
C TYR A 58 13.04 12.31 -7.49
N THR A 59 13.49 13.36 -6.83
CA THR A 59 12.63 14.17 -5.94
C THR A 59 11.49 14.82 -6.71
N GLU A 60 11.77 15.40 -7.90
CA GLU A 60 10.73 15.98 -8.74
C GLU A 60 9.66 14.96 -9.13
N PHE A 61 10.07 13.76 -9.54
CA PHE A 61 9.17 12.68 -9.89
C PHE A 61 8.31 12.23 -8.70
N MET A 62 8.92 12.05 -7.53
CA MET A 62 8.21 11.66 -6.32
C MET A 62 7.20 12.73 -5.88
N ASP A 63 7.58 14.01 -5.92
CA ASP A 63 6.70 15.12 -5.61
C ASP A 63 5.47 15.16 -6.52
N GLN A 64 5.65 14.94 -7.81
CA GLN A 64 4.56 14.96 -8.80
C GLN A 64 3.64 13.76 -8.71
N THR A 65 4.12 12.63 -8.20
CA THR A 65 3.37 11.36 -8.19
C THR A 65 2.86 10.95 -6.81
N MET A 66 3.72 11.00 -5.80
CA MET A 66 3.39 10.57 -4.43
C MET A 66 3.11 11.75 -3.50
N GLY A 67 3.77 12.89 -3.73
CA GLY A 67 3.54 14.11 -2.96
C GLY A 67 2.28 14.89 -3.38
N ALA A 68 1.69 14.57 -4.53
CA ALA A 68 0.49 15.24 -5.01
C ALA A 68 -0.76 14.62 -4.37
N LEU A 69 -1.49 15.44 -3.62
CA LEU A 69 -2.80 15.07 -3.07
C LEU A 69 -3.88 15.34 -4.12
N HIS A 70 -4.83 14.42 -4.24
CA HIS A 70 -5.93 14.50 -5.18
C HIS A 70 -7.27 14.64 -4.45
N PRO A 71 -8.27 15.31 -5.04
CA PRO A 71 -9.61 15.34 -4.47
C PRO A 71 -10.17 13.93 -4.32
N VAL A 72 -10.61 13.59 -3.12
CA VAL A 72 -11.26 12.33 -2.81
C VAL A 72 -12.77 12.49 -2.97
N ASP A 73 -13.41 11.52 -3.60
CA ASP A 73 -14.87 11.49 -3.68
C ASP A 73 -15.49 11.62 -2.28
N ARG A 74 -16.58 12.42 -2.19
CA ARG A 74 -17.20 12.73 -0.91
C ARG A 74 -17.71 11.49 -0.19
N THR A 75 -18.34 10.57 -0.92
CA THR A 75 -18.90 9.35 -0.33
C THR A 75 -17.81 8.47 0.27
N PHE A 76 -16.68 8.37 -0.45
CA PHE A 76 -15.52 7.63 0.05
C PHE A 76 -14.88 8.30 1.27
N ARG A 77 -14.76 9.63 1.25
CA ARG A 77 -14.30 10.41 2.41
C ARG A 77 -15.18 10.18 3.63
N ASP A 78 -16.49 10.28 3.46
CA ASP A 78 -17.46 10.11 4.55
C ASP A 78 -17.39 8.69 5.13
N ALA A 79 -17.21 7.66 4.29
CA ALA A 79 -17.03 6.27 4.71
C ALA A 79 -15.74 6.09 5.53
N LEU A 80 -14.59 6.56 5.03
CA LEU A 80 -13.32 6.49 5.74
C LEU A 80 -13.36 7.23 7.08
N GLN A 81 -13.98 8.41 7.13
CA GLN A 81 -14.14 9.16 8.37
C GLN A 81 -15.04 8.47 9.39
N LYS A 82 -16.03 7.68 8.96
CA LYS A 82 -16.84 6.86 9.88
C LYS A 82 -16.00 5.75 10.50
N ILE A 83 -15.24 5.01 9.68
CA ILE A 83 -14.32 3.97 10.15
C ILE A 83 -13.31 4.58 11.14
N TRP A 84 -12.69 5.70 10.78
CA TRP A 84 -11.74 6.40 11.64
C TRP A 84 -12.33 6.82 12.99
N ARG A 85 -13.54 7.39 12.99
CA ARG A 85 -14.23 7.81 14.21
C ARG A 85 -14.71 6.65 15.08
N ALA A 86 -14.91 5.47 14.49
CA ALA A 86 -15.19 4.25 15.24
C ALA A 86 -13.97 3.76 16.05
N GLY A 87 -12.77 4.29 15.75
CA GLY A 87 -11.53 3.93 16.43
C GLY A 87 -10.81 2.76 15.78
N ASP A 88 -11.22 2.35 14.58
CA ASP A 88 -10.55 1.30 13.82
C ASP A 88 -9.17 1.76 13.34
N LEU A 89 -8.22 0.83 13.33
CA LEU A 89 -6.88 1.07 12.78
C LEU A 89 -6.93 1.03 11.26
N ILE A 90 -6.34 2.03 10.62
CA ILE A 90 -6.16 2.07 9.17
C ILE A 90 -4.69 1.82 8.83
N ALA A 91 -4.44 0.79 8.04
CA ALA A 91 -3.13 0.50 7.48
C ALA A 91 -3.20 0.53 5.94
N THR A 92 -2.11 0.95 5.30
CA THR A 92 -2.02 1.07 3.85
C THR A 92 -0.69 0.58 3.31
N THR A 93 -0.70 0.11 2.07
CA THR A 93 0.49 -0.15 1.26
C THR A 93 0.81 1.01 0.31
N ASN A 94 -0.03 2.04 0.27
CA ASN A 94 0.24 3.24 -0.52
C ASN A 94 1.32 4.10 0.14
N TYR A 95 2.04 4.85 -0.69
CA TYR A 95 3.12 5.74 -0.26
C TYR A 95 2.69 7.18 -0.02
N ASP A 96 1.56 7.58 -0.62
CA ASP A 96 1.01 8.95 -0.54
C ASP A 96 0.29 9.20 0.80
N LEU A 97 0.07 10.46 1.13
CA LEU A 97 -0.60 10.89 2.36
C LEU A 97 -2.11 11.14 2.19
N GLN A 98 -2.73 10.53 1.19
CA GLN A 98 -4.14 10.78 0.85
C GLN A 98 -5.10 10.34 1.95
N LEU A 99 -4.76 9.27 2.67
CA LEU A 99 -5.57 8.80 3.81
C LEU A 99 -5.49 9.77 4.98
N GLU A 100 -4.28 10.25 5.31
CA GLU A 100 -4.05 11.24 6.37
C GLU A 100 -4.85 12.50 6.13
N GLU A 101 -4.77 13.06 4.94
CA GLU A 101 -5.55 14.23 4.54
C GLU A 101 -7.05 13.98 4.64
N THR A 102 -7.49 12.78 4.26
CA THR A 102 -8.92 12.41 4.28
C THR A 102 -9.46 12.30 5.70
N VAL A 103 -8.70 11.72 6.63
CA VAL A 103 -9.15 11.49 8.01
C VAL A 103 -8.72 12.60 8.98
N GLY A 104 -7.89 13.52 8.54
CA GLY A 104 -7.36 14.62 9.37
C GLY A 104 -6.36 14.13 10.42
N SER A 105 -5.42 13.26 10.04
CA SER A 105 -4.42 12.67 10.93
C SER A 105 -3.02 12.75 10.34
N THR A 106 -2.07 12.06 10.97
CA THR A 106 -0.69 11.89 10.50
C THR A 106 -0.39 10.40 10.26
N GLY A 107 0.62 10.13 9.44
CA GLY A 107 1.07 8.77 9.15
C GLY A 107 2.26 8.36 10.01
N ILE A 108 2.41 7.06 10.20
CA ILE A 108 3.60 6.39 10.75
C ILE A 108 3.93 5.17 9.87
N SER A 109 5.18 4.76 9.86
CA SER A 109 5.62 3.64 9.02
C SER A 109 6.37 2.57 9.82
N TYR A 110 6.72 1.49 9.15
CA TYR A 110 7.51 0.39 9.71
C TYR A 110 8.85 0.85 10.33
N THR A 111 9.34 2.04 9.98
CA THR A 111 10.58 2.60 10.54
C THR A 111 10.41 3.09 11.98
N THR A 112 9.17 3.24 12.46
CA THR A 112 8.85 3.68 13.82
C THR A 112 7.98 2.65 14.57
N PRO A 113 8.45 1.41 14.81
CA PRO A 113 7.64 0.34 15.40
C PRO A 113 7.14 0.66 16.82
N ALA A 114 7.87 1.47 17.58
CA ALA A 114 7.45 1.89 18.91
C ALA A 114 6.22 2.82 18.87
N ASP A 115 6.13 3.67 17.84
CA ASP A 115 4.97 4.56 17.65
C ASP A 115 3.75 3.75 17.25
N ILE A 116 3.91 2.78 16.33
CA ILE A 116 2.84 1.86 15.94
C ILE A 116 2.31 1.09 17.15
N LEU A 117 3.20 0.56 17.98
CA LEU A 117 2.80 -0.12 19.23
C LEU A 117 2.04 0.81 20.17
N SER A 118 2.43 2.08 20.25
CA SER A 118 1.76 3.08 21.09
C SER A 118 0.34 3.40 20.59
N VAL A 119 0.15 3.51 19.27
CA VAL A 119 -1.16 3.67 18.62
C VAL A 119 -2.03 2.45 18.90
N ILE A 120 -1.54 1.24 18.62
CA ILE A 120 -2.30 -0.01 18.82
C ILE A 120 -2.73 -0.20 20.27
N ARG A 121 -1.92 0.25 21.23
CA ARG A 121 -2.24 0.19 22.67
C ARG A 121 -3.12 1.34 23.16
N GLY A 122 -3.56 2.22 22.27
CA GLY A 122 -4.35 3.41 22.64
C GLY A 122 -3.63 4.39 23.56
N LYS A 123 -2.29 4.41 23.52
CA LYS A 123 -1.46 5.34 24.31
C LYS A 123 -1.28 6.70 23.64
N THR A 124 -1.49 6.75 22.35
CA THR A 124 -1.45 7.96 21.52
C THR A 124 -2.67 7.99 20.62
N GLU A 125 -2.92 9.14 20.00
CA GLU A 125 -3.98 9.27 18.99
C GLU A 125 -3.76 8.31 17.83
N ASN A 126 -4.86 7.90 17.18
CA ASN A 126 -4.80 7.07 15.99
C ASN A 126 -3.99 7.76 14.87
N LYS A 127 -3.24 6.94 14.15
CA LYS A 127 -2.44 7.36 12.99
C LYS A 127 -2.62 6.36 11.85
N VAL A 128 -2.46 6.81 10.62
CA VAL A 128 -2.43 5.90 9.46
C VAL A 128 -1.11 5.14 9.47
N ILE A 129 -1.17 3.81 9.31
CA ILE A 129 0.00 2.93 9.36
C ILE A 129 0.43 2.57 7.94
N HIS A 130 1.60 3.02 7.51
CA HIS A 130 2.18 2.68 6.21
C HIS A 130 3.03 1.42 6.31
N LEU A 131 2.55 0.34 5.70
CA LEU A 131 3.22 -0.97 5.71
C LEU A 131 4.45 -1.01 4.80
N HIS A 132 4.44 -0.23 3.73
CA HIS A 132 5.52 -0.14 2.73
C HIS A 132 6.27 1.19 2.76
N GLY A 133 6.20 1.89 3.89
CA GLY A 133 6.75 3.23 3.98
C GLY A 133 5.88 4.30 3.32
N ARG A 134 6.33 5.54 3.38
CA ARG A 134 5.59 6.71 2.87
C ARG A 134 6.52 7.75 2.28
N TYR A 135 5.96 8.59 1.44
CA TYR A 135 6.61 9.79 0.92
C TYR A 135 5.94 11.03 1.51
N ASP A 136 6.68 11.78 2.32
CA ASP A 136 6.21 13.00 2.98
C ASP A 136 7.27 14.08 2.80
N ARG A 137 7.08 14.87 1.75
CA ARG A 137 8.01 15.94 1.39
C ARG A 137 8.15 17.00 2.49
N GLU A 138 7.05 17.38 3.12
CA GLU A 138 7.03 18.46 4.11
C GLU A 138 7.87 18.11 5.34
N ASN A 139 7.84 16.85 5.74
CA ASN A 139 8.61 16.34 6.88
C ASN A 139 9.92 15.66 6.47
N GLY A 140 10.27 15.66 5.18
CA GLY A 140 11.50 15.07 4.66
C GLY A 140 11.58 13.55 4.84
N ILE A 141 10.43 12.86 4.77
CA ILE A 141 10.35 11.39 4.93
C ILE A 141 10.25 10.75 3.55
N ASP A 142 11.15 9.82 3.28
CA ASP A 142 11.19 8.99 2.09
C ASP A 142 11.69 7.60 2.50
N ASP A 143 10.77 6.81 3.04
CA ASP A 143 11.03 5.45 3.51
C ASP A 143 10.24 4.39 2.72
N ILE A 144 9.91 4.70 1.46
CA ILE A 144 9.14 3.84 0.57
C ILE A 144 9.85 2.52 0.27
N ILE A 145 9.05 1.48 0.06
CA ILE A 145 9.50 0.15 -0.38
C ILE A 145 8.98 -0.07 -1.81
N ALA A 146 9.79 0.26 -2.80
CA ALA A 146 9.40 0.21 -4.21
C ALA A 146 10.43 -0.49 -5.11
N ASP A 147 11.64 -0.78 -4.63
CA ASP A 147 12.66 -1.49 -5.39
C ASP A 147 13.09 -2.81 -4.73
N GLY A 148 13.74 -3.68 -5.50
CA GLY A 148 14.16 -5.00 -5.03
C GLY A 148 15.02 -4.97 -3.76
N PRO A 149 16.08 -4.15 -3.67
CA PRO A 149 16.86 -3.98 -2.45
C PRO A 149 16.05 -3.54 -1.23
N GLN A 150 15.08 -2.62 -1.41
CA GLN A 150 14.20 -2.18 -0.33
C GLN A 150 13.25 -3.30 0.11
N TYR A 151 12.67 -4.07 -0.83
CA TYR A 151 11.86 -5.25 -0.50
C TYR A 151 12.67 -6.29 0.31
N GLN A 152 13.90 -6.56 -0.08
CA GLN A 152 14.75 -7.46 0.69
C GLN A 152 15.04 -6.91 2.09
N SER A 153 15.34 -5.63 2.19
CA SER A 153 15.60 -4.95 3.46
C SER A 153 14.42 -5.01 4.43
N ILE A 154 13.19 -4.87 3.95
CA ILE A 154 11.99 -4.94 4.82
C ILE A 154 11.71 -6.37 5.28
N LEU A 155 11.95 -7.37 4.44
CA LEU A 155 11.79 -8.78 4.82
C LEU A 155 12.75 -9.17 5.95
N ASP A 156 13.93 -8.58 5.98
CA ASP A 156 14.93 -8.79 7.02
C ASP A 156 14.75 -7.86 8.24
N ASN A 157 13.81 -6.91 8.17
CA ASN A 157 13.60 -5.90 9.21
C ASN A 157 12.76 -6.45 10.36
N SER A 158 13.35 -6.60 11.53
CA SER A 158 12.67 -7.12 12.72
C SER A 158 11.51 -6.24 13.20
N GLY A 159 11.57 -4.93 12.98
CA GLY A 159 10.48 -3.99 13.28
C GLY A 159 9.28 -4.22 12.37
N ALA A 160 9.51 -4.37 11.06
CA ALA A 160 8.46 -4.69 10.09
C ALA A 160 7.81 -6.04 10.39
N GLN A 161 8.61 -7.07 10.66
CA GLN A 161 8.12 -8.39 11.06
C GLN A 161 7.30 -8.32 12.35
N PHE A 162 7.76 -7.55 13.34
CA PHE A 162 7.01 -7.36 14.59
C PHE A 162 5.64 -6.72 14.33
N ILE A 163 5.56 -5.69 13.48
CA ILE A 163 4.31 -5.02 13.13
C ILE A 163 3.37 -5.98 12.41
N GLN A 164 3.88 -6.73 11.44
CA GLN A 164 3.10 -7.73 10.72
C GLN A 164 2.53 -8.79 11.67
N ASN A 165 3.35 -9.30 12.57
CA ASN A 165 2.92 -10.28 13.57
C ASN A 165 1.86 -9.71 14.51
N LEU A 166 1.98 -8.45 14.89
CA LEU A 166 1.03 -7.79 15.78
C LEU A 166 -0.31 -7.54 15.08
N LEU A 167 -0.29 -7.01 13.85
CA LEU A 167 -1.50 -6.77 13.07
C LEU A 167 -2.25 -8.07 12.76
N SER A 168 -1.54 -9.19 12.58
CA SER A 168 -2.15 -10.49 12.33
C SER A 168 -3.00 -11.01 13.50
N THR A 169 -2.90 -10.42 14.69
CA THR A 169 -3.73 -10.76 15.84
C THR A 169 -5.09 -10.05 15.87
N TYR A 170 -5.37 -9.19 14.90
CA TYR A 170 -6.63 -8.46 14.74
C TYR A 170 -7.46 -9.02 13.58
N PRO A 171 -8.80 -8.91 13.63
CA PRO A 171 -9.62 -9.06 12.43
C PRO A 171 -9.20 -8.02 11.40
N ILE A 172 -8.97 -8.46 10.15
CA ILE A 172 -8.49 -7.58 9.09
C ILE A 172 -9.54 -7.51 7.98
N VAL A 173 -9.84 -6.29 7.56
CA VAL A 173 -10.64 -6.04 6.36
C VAL A 173 -9.69 -5.51 5.28
N ILE A 174 -9.50 -6.29 4.22
CA ILE A 174 -8.63 -5.95 3.09
C ILE A 174 -9.49 -5.28 2.02
N VAL A 175 -9.12 -4.06 1.66
CA VAL A 175 -9.90 -3.23 0.74
C VAL A 175 -9.03 -2.75 -0.42
N GLY A 176 -9.46 -3.03 -1.65
CA GLY A 176 -8.86 -2.46 -2.87
C GLY A 176 -7.45 -2.92 -3.19
N CYS A 177 -7.01 -4.05 -2.67
CA CYS A 177 -5.65 -4.53 -2.92
C CYS A 177 -5.44 -5.06 -4.35
N GLY A 178 -6.50 -5.48 -5.07
CA GLY A 178 -6.34 -6.01 -6.43
C GLY A 178 -5.22 -7.04 -6.53
N GLY A 179 -4.34 -6.91 -7.52
CA GLY A 179 -3.14 -7.74 -7.67
C GLY A 179 -2.04 -7.49 -6.61
N THR A 180 -2.16 -6.45 -5.78
CA THR A 180 -1.20 -6.14 -4.70
C THR A 180 -1.18 -7.23 -3.61
N VAL A 181 -2.17 -8.12 -3.57
CA VAL A 181 -2.15 -9.29 -2.67
C VAL A 181 -0.96 -10.22 -2.97
N GLU A 182 -0.46 -10.18 -4.21
CA GLU A 182 0.75 -10.90 -4.64
C GLU A 182 2.05 -10.14 -4.30
N ASP A 183 1.94 -8.93 -3.72
CA ASP A 183 3.10 -8.19 -3.24
C ASP A 183 3.85 -9.04 -2.21
N PRO A 184 5.18 -9.23 -2.35
CA PRO A 184 5.95 -10.17 -1.52
C PRO A 184 5.84 -9.89 -0.03
N ASN A 185 5.74 -8.61 0.36
CA ASN A 185 5.63 -8.23 1.76
C ASN A 185 4.21 -8.51 2.31
N LEU A 186 3.16 -8.14 1.55
CA LEU A 186 1.78 -8.44 1.94
C LEU A 186 1.50 -9.95 1.89
N ALA A 187 2.01 -10.65 0.87
CA ALA A 187 1.93 -12.11 0.77
C ALA A 187 2.65 -12.79 1.94
N GLY A 188 3.82 -12.30 2.33
CA GLY A 188 4.55 -12.78 3.50
C GLY A 188 3.75 -12.59 4.80
N PHE A 189 3.14 -11.41 4.99
CA PHE A 189 2.24 -11.13 6.11
C PHE A 189 1.04 -12.08 6.15
N LEU A 190 0.35 -12.24 5.01
CA LEU A 190 -0.80 -13.13 4.92
C LEU A 190 -0.40 -14.59 5.14
N SER A 191 0.73 -15.04 4.57
CA SER A 191 1.25 -16.40 4.76
C SER A 191 1.62 -16.68 6.22
N PHE A 192 2.25 -15.72 6.91
CA PHE A 192 2.51 -15.84 8.35
C PHE A 192 1.20 -15.99 9.14
N ALA A 193 0.22 -15.16 8.85
CA ALA A 193 -1.09 -15.24 9.48
C ALA A 193 -1.76 -16.61 9.23
N MET A 194 -1.62 -17.17 8.02
CA MET A 194 -2.12 -18.51 7.68
C MET A 194 -1.42 -19.62 8.45
N GLU A 195 -0.09 -19.62 8.45
CA GLU A 195 0.70 -20.70 9.01
C GLU A 195 0.64 -20.74 10.54
N LYS A 196 0.69 -19.58 11.18
CA LYS A 196 0.80 -19.44 12.62
C LYS A 196 -0.54 -19.25 13.31
N LEU A 197 -1.50 -18.66 12.62
CA LEU A 197 -2.81 -18.31 13.14
C LEU A 197 -3.96 -19.03 12.40
N GLY A 198 -3.66 -19.88 11.44
CA GLY A 198 -4.65 -20.58 10.59
C GLY A 198 -5.63 -21.49 11.36
N THR A 199 -5.39 -21.73 12.65
CA THR A 199 -6.31 -22.35 13.59
C THR A 199 -7.01 -21.34 14.49
N SER A 200 -6.71 -20.04 14.35
CA SER A 200 -7.36 -18.99 15.13
C SER A 200 -8.73 -18.65 14.54
N ASP A 201 -9.69 -18.36 15.41
CA ASP A 201 -11.02 -17.90 15.00
C ASP A 201 -11.03 -16.43 14.51
N ILE A 202 -9.86 -15.83 14.24
CA ILE A 202 -9.74 -14.44 13.77
C ILE A 202 -9.99 -14.41 12.26
N PRO A 203 -11.09 -13.80 11.82
CA PRO A 203 -11.42 -13.78 10.40
C PRO A 203 -10.62 -12.70 9.66
N TYR A 204 -10.28 -13.00 8.39
CA TYR A 204 -9.81 -12.05 7.40
C TYR A 204 -10.92 -11.82 6.38
N PHE A 205 -11.31 -10.58 6.18
CA PHE A 205 -12.34 -10.21 5.20
C PHE A 205 -11.68 -9.57 3.99
N TYR A 206 -12.00 -10.07 2.81
CA TYR A 206 -11.50 -9.52 1.56
C TYR A 206 -12.65 -8.91 0.76
N LEU A 207 -12.64 -7.59 0.61
CA LEU A 207 -13.66 -6.88 -0.16
C LEU A 207 -13.33 -6.90 -1.64
N MET A 208 -14.23 -7.43 -2.44
CA MET A 208 -14.09 -7.56 -3.89
C MET A 208 -15.27 -6.96 -4.63
N LYS A 209 -14.98 -6.50 -5.84
CA LYS A 209 -16.02 -6.23 -6.83
C LYS A 209 -16.52 -7.56 -7.40
N LYS A 210 -17.80 -7.68 -7.62
CA LYS A 210 -18.38 -8.87 -8.25
C LYS A 210 -17.85 -9.05 -9.67
N GLY A 211 -17.47 -10.27 -10.00
CA GLY A 211 -16.86 -10.62 -11.28
C GLY A 211 -15.35 -10.46 -11.36
N ASP A 212 -14.67 -9.90 -10.35
CA ASP A 212 -13.22 -9.93 -10.28
C ASP A 212 -12.72 -11.33 -9.93
N THR A 213 -11.52 -11.67 -10.43
CA THR A 213 -10.88 -12.95 -10.10
C THR A 213 -10.37 -12.91 -8.67
N ALA A 214 -10.77 -13.89 -7.88
CA ALA A 214 -10.32 -14.03 -6.50
C ALA A 214 -8.82 -14.34 -6.45
N PRO A 215 -8.03 -13.61 -5.64
CA PRO A 215 -6.65 -13.98 -5.36
C PRO A 215 -6.62 -15.27 -4.50
N GLN A 216 -5.45 -15.91 -4.46
CA GLN A 216 -5.22 -16.96 -3.48
C GLN A 216 -5.15 -16.33 -2.08
N LEU A 217 -6.13 -16.66 -1.25
CA LEU A 217 -6.24 -16.14 0.11
C LEU A 217 -6.05 -17.26 1.15
N PRO A 218 -5.72 -16.88 2.41
CA PRO A 218 -5.74 -17.79 3.55
C PRO A 218 -7.05 -18.57 3.68
N GLY A 219 -6.98 -19.79 4.21
CA GLY A 219 -8.14 -20.67 4.35
C GLY A 219 -9.23 -20.14 5.30
N ASN A 220 -8.91 -19.17 6.17
CA ASN A 220 -9.85 -18.46 7.04
C ASN A 220 -10.32 -17.11 6.47
N ALA A 221 -9.97 -16.78 5.23
CA ALA A 221 -10.42 -15.55 4.59
C ALA A 221 -11.86 -15.68 4.09
N VAL A 222 -12.66 -14.67 4.37
CA VAL A 222 -14.05 -14.53 3.94
C VAL A 222 -14.12 -13.50 2.82
N MET A 223 -14.55 -13.93 1.64
CA MET A 223 -14.75 -13.03 0.50
C MET A 223 -16.09 -12.33 0.63
N ILE A 224 -16.07 -11.01 0.52
CA ILE A 224 -17.26 -10.16 0.59
C ILE A 224 -17.35 -9.34 -0.70
N TYR A 225 -18.44 -9.48 -1.43
CA TYR A 225 -18.69 -8.70 -2.64
C TYR A 225 -19.45 -7.42 -2.29
N TYR A 226 -18.84 -6.26 -2.57
CA TYR A 226 -19.42 -4.96 -2.23
C TYR A 226 -20.33 -4.36 -3.33
N GLY A 227 -20.28 -4.89 -4.55
CA GLY A 227 -21.10 -4.41 -5.67
C GLY A 227 -20.57 -4.85 -7.02
N GLU A 228 -21.19 -4.32 -8.08
CA GLU A 228 -20.84 -4.59 -9.49
C GLU A 228 -19.72 -3.67 -9.98
N ASP A 229 -19.61 -2.45 -9.39
CA ASP A 229 -18.64 -1.42 -9.76
C ASP A 229 -17.79 -0.94 -8.58
N TYR A 230 -16.60 -0.41 -8.88
CA TYR A 230 -15.73 0.20 -7.86
C TYR A 230 -16.39 1.38 -7.14
N GLY A 231 -17.33 2.08 -7.79
CA GLY A 231 -18.12 3.15 -7.19
C GLY A 231 -19.09 2.70 -6.09
N ASP A 232 -19.38 1.40 -6.00
CA ASP A 232 -20.28 0.86 -4.96
C ASP A 232 -19.58 0.71 -3.60
N LEU A 233 -18.24 0.60 -3.60
CA LEU A 233 -17.46 0.38 -2.38
C LEU A 233 -17.67 1.44 -1.30
N PRO A 234 -17.70 2.76 -1.57
CA PRO A 234 -17.91 3.76 -0.55
C PRO A 234 -19.26 3.65 0.18
N GLN A 235 -20.29 3.18 -0.52
CA GLN A 235 -21.62 2.98 0.10
C GLN A 235 -21.66 1.71 0.93
N PHE A 236 -20.84 0.73 0.60
CA PHE A 236 -20.71 -0.51 1.33
C PHE A 236 -19.95 -0.32 2.66
N LEU A 237 -18.90 0.52 2.66
CA LEU A 237 -18.11 0.88 3.85
C LEU A 237 -18.89 1.81 4.79
#